data_ebf92a871c852729fe851bd3c483f985
#
_entry.id   ebf92a871c852729fe851bd3c483f985
#
_cell.length_a   1.000
_cell.length_b   1.000
_cell.length_c   1.000
_cell.angle_alpha   90.00
_cell.angle_beta   90.00
_cell.angle_gamma   90.00
#
_symmetry.space_group_name_H-M   'P 1'
#
loop_
_entity.id
_entity.type
_entity.pdbx_description
1 polymer ?
#
loop_
_entity_poly.entity_id
_entity_poly.type
_entity_poly.pdbx_seq_one_letter_code
_entity_poly.pdbx_strand_id
1 'polypeptide(L)'
;KIDTALKNNMNVIFCFGESLEDRKKEKQIEVISKQLDVVMSDLKENQWKQIILAYEPVWAIGTGVNATPEQAQEIHKYVREAIATRFNKNLANSVVILYGGSLKPNNSEEIFSKPDIDGGLIGGASLSFEDFHSIIRSIDQQ
;
A
#
# COMPACT_ATOMS: atom_id res chain seq x y z
N LYS A 1 8.96 -12.91 11.37
CA LYS A 1 8.83 -13.30 9.95
C LYS A 1 9.64 -12.38 9.04
N ILE A 2 9.51 -11.04 9.14
CA ILE A 2 10.28 -10.07 8.31
C ILE A 2 11.79 -10.35 8.45
N ASP A 3 12.32 -10.39 9.68
CA ASP A 3 13.73 -10.68 9.93
C ASP A 3 14.22 -11.98 9.28
N THR A 4 13.40 -13.02 9.33
CA THR A 4 13.73 -14.30 8.73
C THR A 4 13.84 -14.19 7.20
N ALA A 5 12.90 -13.46 6.56
CA ALA A 5 12.92 -13.22 5.12
C ALA A 5 14.16 -12.40 4.71
N LEU A 6 14.45 -11.32 5.42
CA LEU A 6 15.60 -10.46 5.15
C LEU A 6 16.95 -11.20 5.33
N LYS A 7 17.07 -12.02 6.37
CA LYS A 7 18.26 -12.88 6.58
C LYS A 7 18.49 -13.89 5.45
N ASN A 8 17.43 -14.24 4.72
CA ASN A 8 17.51 -15.11 3.55
C ASN A 8 17.51 -14.34 2.22
N ASN A 9 17.81 -13.03 2.23
CA ASN A 9 17.86 -12.15 1.07
C ASN A 9 16.54 -12.10 0.26
N MET A 10 15.42 -12.27 0.93
CA MET A 10 14.09 -12.17 0.29
C MET A 10 13.57 -10.74 0.38
N ASN A 11 12.91 -10.29 -0.67
CA ASN A 11 12.09 -9.08 -0.60
C ASN A 11 10.77 -9.40 0.12
N VAL A 12 10.24 -8.42 0.84
CA VAL A 12 9.03 -8.55 1.65
C VAL A 12 8.00 -7.55 1.17
N ILE A 13 6.79 -8.01 0.87
CA ILE A 13 5.61 -7.15 0.77
C ILE A 13 4.91 -7.20 2.13
N PHE A 14 4.90 -6.07 2.83
CA PHE A 14 4.21 -5.93 4.11
C PHE A 14 2.82 -5.35 3.88
N CYS A 15 1.80 -6.20 4.04
CA CYS A 15 0.40 -5.82 3.91
C CYS A 15 -0.13 -5.30 5.25
N PHE A 16 -0.87 -4.21 5.21
CA PHE A 16 -1.51 -3.59 6.36
C PHE A 16 -2.81 -2.92 5.93
N GLY A 17 -3.72 -2.74 6.87
CA GLY A 17 -5.00 -2.09 6.61
C GLY A 17 -5.96 -2.23 7.77
N GLU A 18 -6.99 -1.42 7.76
CA GLU A 18 -8.02 -1.34 8.79
C GLU A 18 -9.28 -2.11 8.39
N SER A 19 -10.08 -2.46 9.41
CA SER A 19 -11.42 -3.01 9.21
C SER A 19 -12.45 -1.93 8.88
N LEU A 20 -13.62 -2.34 8.36
CA LEU A 20 -14.74 -1.42 8.13
C LEU A 20 -15.22 -0.77 9.45
N GLU A 21 -15.17 -1.50 10.54
CA GLU A 21 -15.56 -1.00 11.85
C GLU A 21 -14.62 0.11 12.33
N ASP A 22 -13.31 -0.09 12.15
CA ASP A 22 -12.31 0.93 12.49
C ASP A 22 -12.48 2.17 11.62
N ARG A 23 -12.72 1.99 10.31
CA ARG A 23 -12.97 3.09 9.38
C ARG A 23 -14.20 3.91 9.75
N LYS A 24 -15.32 3.23 10.11
CA LYS A 24 -16.56 3.92 10.56
C LYS A 24 -16.39 4.68 11.88
N LYS A 25 -15.44 4.27 12.70
CA LYS A 25 -15.08 4.93 13.96
C LYS A 25 -13.97 5.99 13.80
N GLU A 26 -13.57 6.27 12.56
CA GLU A 26 -12.46 7.19 12.25
C GLU A 26 -11.13 6.82 12.92
N LYS A 27 -10.89 5.52 13.13
CA LYS A 27 -9.69 4.96 13.79
C LYS A 27 -8.66 4.39 12.81
N GLN A 28 -8.85 4.57 11.49
CA GLN A 28 -7.97 4.01 10.47
C GLN A 28 -6.50 4.39 10.69
N ILE A 29 -6.23 5.64 11.02
CA ILE A 29 -4.86 6.11 11.26
C ILE A 29 -4.25 5.45 12.51
N GLU A 30 -5.01 5.33 13.61
CA GLU A 30 -4.54 4.68 14.83
C GLU A 30 -4.18 3.21 14.59
N VAL A 31 -5.04 2.49 13.86
CA VAL A 31 -4.85 1.07 13.52
C VAL A 31 -3.61 0.88 12.64
N ILE A 32 -3.50 1.68 11.59
CA ILE A 32 -2.39 1.61 10.63
C ILE A 32 -1.07 2.00 11.31
N SER A 33 -1.06 3.04 12.14
CA SER A 33 0.12 3.42 12.93
C SER A 33 0.66 2.25 13.75
N LYS A 34 -0.22 1.56 14.48
CA LYS A 34 0.18 0.38 15.29
C LYS A 34 0.75 -0.76 14.44
N GLN A 35 0.20 -0.98 13.25
CA GLN A 35 0.70 -2.02 12.34
C GLN A 35 2.08 -1.63 11.77
N LEU A 36 2.27 -0.37 11.40
CA LEU A 36 3.53 0.14 10.88
C LEU A 36 4.62 0.20 11.95
N ASP A 37 4.29 0.51 13.20
CA ASP A 37 5.25 0.56 14.30
C ASP A 37 6.02 -0.76 14.45
N VAL A 38 5.37 -1.90 14.19
CA VAL A 38 6.02 -3.23 14.21
C VAL A 38 7.14 -3.34 13.17
N VAL A 39 6.97 -2.69 12.01
CA VAL A 39 7.98 -2.70 10.94
C VAL A 39 9.02 -1.61 11.18
N MET A 40 8.57 -0.42 11.56
CA MET A 40 9.44 0.75 11.72
C MET A 40 10.38 0.64 12.94
N SER A 41 9.99 -0.08 14.00
CA SER A 41 10.83 -0.24 15.20
C SER A 41 11.99 -1.20 15.00
N ASP A 42 11.80 -2.23 14.17
CA ASP A 42 12.74 -3.33 14.04
C ASP A 42 13.68 -3.20 12.83
N LEU A 43 13.30 -2.40 11.83
CA LEU A 43 14.08 -2.25 10.60
C LEU A 43 15.12 -1.13 10.68
N LYS A 44 16.32 -1.45 10.23
CA LYS A 44 17.37 -0.47 9.94
C LYS A 44 17.11 0.17 8.56
N GLU A 45 17.58 1.40 8.37
CA GLU A 45 17.35 2.15 7.13
C GLU A 45 17.78 1.38 5.86
N ASN A 46 18.90 0.67 5.89
CA ASN A 46 19.40 -0.09 4.75
C ASN A 46 18.54 -1.32 4.39
N GLN A 47 17.71 -1.80 5.29
CA GLN A 47 16.82 -2.95 5.08
C GLN A 47 15.56 -2.58 4.31
N TRP A 48 15.19 -1.29 4.31
CA TRP A 48 14.01 -0.80 3.59
C TRP A 48 14.07 -1.01 2.07
N LYS A 49 15.28 -1.22 1.52
CA LYS A 49 15.46 -1.57 0.08
C LYS A 49 14.78 -2.89 -0.30
N GLN A 50 14.52 -3.76 0.66
CA GLN A 50 13.87 -5.06 0.47
C GLN A 50 12.40 -5.06 0.92
N ILE A 51 11.87 -3.91 1.35
CA ILE A 51 10.50 -3.78 1.84
C ILE A 51 9.67 -3.02 0.82
N ILE A 52 8.53 -3.60 0.49
CA ILE A 52 7.43 -2.96 -0.22
C ILE A 52 6.26 -2.92 0.75
N LEU A 53 5.61 -1.80 0.87
CA LEU A 53 4.41 -1.64 1.67
C LEU A 53 3.18 -1.82 0.79
N ALA A 54 2.12 -2.46 1.30
CA ALA A 54 0.86 -2.61 0.58
C ALA A 54 -0.32 -2.26 1.50
N TYR A 55 -1.00 -1.18 1.19
CA TYR A 55 -2.22 -0.81 1.89
C TYR A 55 -3.40 -1.62 1.37
N GLU A 56 -3.95 -2.45 2.22
CA GLU A 56 -5.09 -3.31 1.94
C GLU A 56 -6.27 -2.93 2.85
N PRO A 57 -7.18 -2.02 2.44
CA PRO A 57 -8.41 -1.79 3.18
C PRO A 57 -9.20 -3.10 3.24
N VAL A 58 -9.22 -3.77 4.41
CA VAL A 58 -9.79 -5.13 4.57
C VAL A 58 -11.24 -5.19 4.11
N TRP A 59 -11.96 -4.09 4.29
CA TRP A 59 -13.35 -3.94 3.89
C TRP A 59 -13.57 -3.79 2.37
N ALA A 60 -12.52 -3.55 1.61
CA ALA A 60 -12.56 -3.41 0.16
C ALA A 60 -11.98 -4.63 -0.58
N ILE A 61 -11.57 -5.70 0.14
CA ILE A 61 -11.00 -6.91 -0.47
C ILE A 61 -12.11 -7.92 -0.74
N GLY A 62 -12.39 -8.21 -2.01
CA GLY A 62 -13.34 -9.25 -2.40
C GLY A 62 -14.81 -8.98 -2.06
N THR A 63 -15.14 -7.79 -1.57
CA THR A 63 -16.50 -7.42 -1.14
C THR A 63 -17.31 -6.72 -2.23
N GLY A 64 -16.66 -6.29 -3.30
CA GLY A 64 -17.27 -5.43 -4.33
C GLY A 64 -17.34 -3.94 -3.93
N VAL A 65 -16.98 -3.60 -2.70
CA VAL A 65 -16.83 -2.21 -2.26
C VAL A 65 -15.39 -1.78 -2.52
N ASN A 66 -15.20 -0.60 -3.06
CA ASN A 66 -13.88 -0.03 -3.34
C ASN A 66 -13.63 1.16 -2.41
N ALA A 67 -12.40 1.33 -1.95
CA ALA A 67 -12.00 2.61 -1.39
C ALA A 67 -12.02 3.67 -2.50
N THR A 68 -12.40 4.89 -2.17
CA THR A 68 -12.25 5.99 -3.12
C THR A 68 -10.76 6.33 -3.29
N PRO A 69 -10.36 6.94 -4.42
CA PRO A 69 -9.00 7.39 -4.61
C PRO A 69 -8.50 8.32 -3.50
N GLU A 70 -9.38 9.17 -2.95
CA GLU A 70 -9.07 10.07 -1.84
C GLU A 70 -8.83 9.31 -0.53
N GLN A 71 -9.62 8.26 -0.27
CA GLN A 71 -9.43 7.40 0.90
C GLN A 71 -8.10 6.61 0.82
N ALA A 72 -7.76 6.13 -0.37
CA ALA A 72 -6.47 5.48 -0.59
C ALA A 72 -5.32 6.47 -0.42
N GLN A 73 -5.43 7.66 -1.02
CA GLN A 73 -4.44 8.72 -0.92
C GLN A 73 -4.22 9.19 0.53
N GLU A 74 -5.28 9.33 1.32
CA GLU A 74 -5.20 9.68 2.75
C GLU A 74 -4.21 8.77 3.49
N ILE A 75 -4.37 7.47 3.30
CA ILE A 75 -3.55 6.47 3.99
C ILE A 75 -2.13 6.42 3.42
N HIS A 76 -1.98 6.44 2.10
CA HIS A 76 -0.66 6.43 1.46
C HIS A 76 0.17 7.64 1.89
N LYS A 77 -0.42 8.84 1.90
CA LYS A 77 0.20 10.05 2.39
C LYS A 77 0.63 9.93 3.85
N TYR A 78 -0.28 9.47 4.71
CA TYR A 78 0.03 9.26 6.12
C TYR A 78 1.23 8.32 6.31
N VAL A 79 1.26 7.20 5.60
CA VAL A 79 2.36 6.22 5.67
C VAL A 79 3.69 6.85 5.24
N ARG A 80 3.69 7.57 4.13
CA ARG A 80 4.89 8.27 3.62
C ARG A 80 5.39 9.32 4.61
N GLU A 81 4.50 10.12 5.19
CA GLU A 81 4.84 11.11 6.23
C GLU A 81 5.36 10.45 7.51
N ALA A 82 4.80 9.31 7.92
CA ALA A 82 5.28 8.56 9.08
C ALA A 82 6.72 8.05 8.87
N ILE A 83 7.03 7.50 7.69
CA ILE A 83 8.40 7.10 7.33
C ILE A 83 9.34 8.31 7.31
N ALA A 84 8.91 9.42 6.71
CA ALA A 84 9.73 10.64 6.65
C ALA A 84 10.05 11.19 8.05
N THR A 85 9.09 11.12 8.96
CA THR A 85 9.24 11.58 10.35
C THR A 85 10.15 10.66 11.15
N ARG A 86 10.01 9.35 10.97
CA ARG A 86 10.79 8.35 11.73
C ARG A 86 12.24 8.24 11.26
N PHE A 87 12.47 8.38 9.96
CA PHE A 87 13.78 8.25 9.32
C PHE A 87 14.16 9.57 8.64
N ASN A 88 13.81 9.72 7.38
CA ASN A 88 14.04 10.94 6.58
C ASN A 88 13.19 10.93 5.29
N LYS A 89 13.11 12.10 4.63
CA LYS A 89 12.36 12.25 3.38
C LYS A 89 12.91 11.42 2.22
N ASN A 90 14.24 11.24 2.15
CA ASN A 90 14.85 10.49 1.05
C ASN A 90 14.43 9.01 1.11
N LEU A 91 14.46 8.42 2.30
CA LEU A 91 13.94 7.07 2.49
C LEU A 91 12.46 6.99 2.17
N ALA A 92 11.65 7.90 2.72
CA ALA A 92 10.20 7.92 2.48
C ALA A 92 9.85 7.97 0.99
N ASN A 93 10.60 8.75 0.19
CA ASN A 93 10.39 8.85 -1.24
C ASN A 93 10.91 7.62 -2.02
N SER A 94 11.77 6.81 -1.44
CA SER A 94 12.31 5.60 -2.08
C SER A 94 11.52 4.33 -1.75
N VAL A 95 10.69 4.34 -0.70
CA VAL A 95 9.87 3.19 -0.32
C VAL A 95 8.65 3.11 -1.22
N VAL A 96 8.45 1.95 -1.84
CA VAL A 96 7.27 1.68 -2.67
C VAL A 96 6.08 1.38 -1.77
N ILE A 97 4.98 2.12 -1.98
CA ILE A 97 3.70 1.93 -1.26
C ILE A 97 2.62 1.61 -2.29
N LEU A 98 2.18 0.35 -2.31
CA LEU A 98 1.17 -0.16 -3.23
C LEU A 98 -0.24 -0.05 -2.65
N TYR A 99 -1.22 0.20 -3.49
CA TYR A 99 -2.63 0.03 -3.16
C TYR A 99 -3.04 -1.42 -3.42
N GLY A 100 -3.50 -2.14 -2.39
CA GLY A 100 -3.89 -3.55 -2.43
C GLY A 100 -5.41 -3.78 -2.26
N GLY A 101 -6.23 -2.74 -2.34
CA GLY A 101 -7.68 -2.89 -2.39
C GLY A 101 -8.16 -3.38 -3.77
N SER A 102 -9.46 -3.31 -4.01
CA SER A 102 -10.04 -3.76 -5.28
C SER A 102 -9.64 -2.84 -6.43
N LEU A 103 -8.68 -3.29 -7.25
CA LEU A 103 -8.25 -2.64 -8.49
C LEU A 103 -8.89 -3.33 -9.69
N LYS A 104 -9.42 -2.50 -10.60
CA LYS A 104 -10.05 -2.90 -11.86
C LYS A 104 -9.69 -1.89 -12.96
N PRO A 105 -9.87 -2.24 -14.26
CA PRO A 105 -9.61 -1.31 -15.36
C PRO A 105 -10.32 0.03 -15.25
N ASN A 106 -11.52 0.04 -14.66
CA ASN A 106 -12.35 1.24 -14.57
C ASN A 106 -12.00 2.19 -13.39
N ASN A 107 -11.12 1.80 -12.49
CA ASN A 107 -10.73 2.64 -11.35
C ASN A 107 -9.21 2.80 -11.19
N SER A 108 -8.41 2.06 -11.93
CA SER A 108 -6.95 2.04 -11.77
C SER A 108 -6.31 3.38 -12.13
N GLU A 109 -6.73 4.04 -13.20
CA GLU A 109 -6.20 5.33 -13.63
C GLU A 109 -6.37 6.40 -12.54
N GLU A 110 -7.58 6.50 -11.98
CA GLU A 110 -7.88 7.50 -10.95
C GLU A 110 -7.13 7.22 -9.64
N ILE A 111 -6.97 5.95 -9.26
CA ILE A 111 -6.21 5.55 -8.07
C ILE A 111 -4.72 5.84 -8.28
N PHE A 112 -4.15 5.46 -9.42
CA PHE A 112 -2.73 5.65 -9.69
C PHE A 112 -2.35 7.12 -9.95
N SER A 113 -3.31 7.99 -10.30
CA SER A 113 -3.08 9.43 -10.41
C SER A 113 -2.76 10.12 -9.07
N LYS A 114 -2.94 9.44 -7.95
CA LYS A 114 -2.69 10.02 -6.63
C LYS A 114 -1.18 10.06 -6.30
N PRO A 115 -0.68 11.17 -5.75
CA PRO A 115 0.76 11.44 -5.65
C PRO A 115 1.56 10.52 -4.72
N ASP A 116 0.89 9.83 -3.78
CA ASP A 116 1.56 8.94 -2.83
C ASP A 116 1.33 7.45 -3.12
N ILE A 117 0.63 7.11 -4.21
CA ILE A 117 0.36 5.74 -4.64
C ILE A 117 1.34 5.34 -5.72
N ASP A 118 2.30 4.45 -5.42
CA ASP A 118 3.36 4.05 -6.35
C ASP A 118 2.94 2.91 -7.30
N GLY A 119 1.73 2.35 -7.13
CA GLY A 119 1.23 1.26 -7.97
C GLY A 119 0.20 0.41 -7.25
N GLY A 120 -0.03 -0.81 -7.74
CA GLY A 120 -1.05 -1.71 -7.20
C GLY A 120 -0.57 -3.13 -6.92
N LEU A 121 -1.08 -3.73 -5.85
CA LEU A 121 -1.01 -5.16 -5.59
C LEU A 121 -2.33 -5.79 -6.09
N ILE A 122 -2.28 -6.45 -7.25
CA ILE A 122 -3.48 -6.83 -8.00
C ILE A 122 -3.80 -8.31 -7.77
N GLY A 123 -4.98 -8.57 -7.21
CA GLY A 123 -5.51 -9.91 -6.99
C GLY A 123 -6.29 -10.46 -8.18
N GLY A 124 -7.63 -10.59 -8.05
CA GLY A 124 -8.49 -11.24 -9.05
C GLY A 124 -8.37 -10.73 -10.48
N ALA A 125 -8.19 -9.43 -10.67
CA ALA A 125 -8.01 -8.86 -12.02
C ALA A 125 -6.72 -9.33 -12.72
N SER A 126 -5.72 -9.83 -11.98
CA SER A 126 -4.51 -10.40 -12.58
C SER A 126 -4.74 -11.76 -13.25
N LEU A 127 -5.90 -12.39 -13.04
CA LEU A 127 -6.26 -13.67 -13.67
C LEU A 127 -6.85 -13.48 -15.09
N SER A 128 -7.22 -12.25 -15.48
CA SER A 128 -7.66 -11.89 -16.82
C SER A 128 -6.54 -11.09 -17.50
N PHE A 129 -6.10 -11.54 -18.66
CA PHE A 129 -5.07 -10.82 -19.42
C PHE A 129 -5.52 -9.42 -19.79
N GLU A 130 -6.77 -9.27 -20.27
CA GLU A 130 -7.35 -8.00 -20.69
C GLU A 130 -7.41 -7.00 -19.54
N ASP A 131 -7.90 -7.45 -18.38
CA ASP A 131 -8.02 -6.59 -17.20
C ASP A 131 -6.63 -6.19 -16.68
N PHE A 132 -5.73 -7.16 -16.53
CA PHE A 132 -4.39 -6.91 -16.01
C PHE A 132 -3.59 -5.99 -16.93
N HIS A 133 -3.64 -6.24 -18.25
CA HIS A 133 -3.00 -5.38 -19.25
C HIS A 133 -3.55 -3.95 -19.21
N SER A 134 -4.89 -3.80 -19.10
CA SER A 134 -5.52 -2.48 -18.98
C SER A 134 -5.05 -1.72 -17.73
N ILE A 135 -4.96 -2.41 -16.58
CA ILE A 135 -4.47 -1.82 -15.32
C ILE A 135 -3.00 -1.39 -15.44
N ILE A 136 -2.14 -2.21 -16.06
CA ILE A 136 -0.73 -1.83 -16.30
C ILE A 136 -0.65 -0.58 -17.16
N ARG A 137 -1.43 -0.51 -18.25
CA ARG A 137 -1.43 0.64 -19.15
C ARG A 137 -1.89 1.94 -18.50
N SER A 138 -2.70 1.87 -17.45
CA SER A 138 -3.14 3.07 -16.73
C SER A 138 -2.03 3.74 -15.89
N ILE A 139 -0.96 3.02 -15.56
CA ILE A 139 0.22 3.62 -14.89
C ILE A 139 1.08 4.41 -15.89
N ASP A 140 1.19 3.95 -17.13
CA ASP A 140 2.05 4.56 -18.16
C ASP A 140 1.53 5.91 -18.68
N GLN A 141 0.34 6.31 -18.28
CA GLN A 141 -0.33 7.55 -18.76
C GLN A 141 -0.15 8.74 -17.79
N GLN A 142 0.68 8.60 -16.75
CA GLN A 142 0.90 9.64 -15.72
C GLN A 142 2.19 10.45 -15.93
#